data_89ef151118bf18c784e987f4c76b788e
#
_entry.id   89ef151118bf18c784e987f4c76b788e
#
_cell.length_a   1.000
_cell.length_b   1.000
_cell.length_c   1.000
_cell.angle_alpha   90.00
_cell.angle_beta   90.00
_cell.angle_gamma   90.00
#
_symmetry.space_group_name_H-M   'P 1'
#
loop_
_entity.id
_entity.type
_entity.pdbx_description
1 polymer ?
#
loop_
_entity_poly.entity_id
_entity_poly.type
_entity_poly.pdbx_seq_one_letter_code
_entity_poly.pdbx_strand_id
1 'polypeptide(L)'
;MRFRKRLLSGLIAGILVIGTVGMNVDAAKIQVDQQIPAEEVDSVYNQEVDSNALAGWPVGPNIYSESGIVMDMDSGAILYAKKIDDQHYPASITKILTALVALENSQLTDRVKFTQNCIDFLEYGDAHIGMKVGEEISMEDALYGMLLASANEVSYAIANSVNGGYDNFINMMNERAKELGCQNTNFANPHGL
;
A
#
# COMPACT_ATOMS: atom_id res chain seq x y z
N MET A 1 22.26 14.70 -8.52
CA MET A 1 22.86 13.80 -7.54
C MET A 1 23.07 14.42 -6.14
N ARG A 2 23.21 15.75 -5.99
CA ARG A 2 23.35 16.43 -4.68
C ARG A 2 22.01 16.64 -3.92
N PHE A 3 20.89 16.69 -4.61
CA PHE A 3 19.56 16.93 -4.01
C PHE A 3 19.04 15.71 -3.23
N ARG A 4 19.30 14.49 -3.72
CA ARG A 4 18.89 13.24 -3.03
C ARG A 4 19.56 13.04 -1.66
N LYS A 5 20.82 13.50 -1.50
CA LYS A 5 21.54 13.35 -0.22
C LYS A 5 21.02 14.29 0.86
N ARG A 6 20.43 15.44 0.50
CA ARG A 6 19.88 16.40 1.47
C ARG A 6 18.49 16.01 1.98
N LEU A 7 17.66 15.34 1.16
CA LEU A 7 16.37 14.82 1.61
C LEU A 7 16.54 13.64 2.59
N LEU A 8 17.48 12.74 2.31
CA LEU A 8 17.74 11.60 3.19
C LEU A 8 18.30 12.04 4.54
N SER A 9 19.20 13.05 4.56
CA SER A 9 19.74 13.60 5.80
C SER A 9 18.72 14.40 6.62
N GLY A 10 17.73 15.04 5.96
CA GLY A 10 16.63 15.73 6.63
C GLY A 10 15.65 14.76 7.31
N LEU A 11 15.37 13.63 6.67
CA LEU A 11 14.47 12.61 7.24
C LEU A 11 15.12 11.92 8.46
N ILE A 12 16.41 11.58 8.37
CA ILE A 12 17.15 10.96 9.49
C ILE A 12 17.32 11.95 10.65
N ALA A 13 17.58 13.24 10.37
CA ALA A 13 17.67 14.25 11.41
C ALA A 13 16.30 14.51 12.09
N GLY A 14 15.19 14.44 11.33
CA GLY A 14 13.83 14.57 11.90
C GLY A 14 13.49 13.43 12.87
N ILE A 15 13.86 12.20 12.56
CA ILE A 15 13.64 11.05 13.43
C ILE A 15 14.53 11.14 14.69
N LEU A 16 15.75 11.62 14.58
CA LEU A 16 16.66 11.77 15.74
C LEU A 16 16.22 12.89 16.69
N VAL A 17 15.66 13.98 16.16
CA VAL A 17 15.17 15.12 16.99
C VAL A 17 13.89 14.74 17.76
N ILE A 18 13.02 13.88 17.19
CA ILE A 18 11.85 13.35 17.90
C ILE A 18 12.30 12.43 19.05
N GLY A 19 13.39 11.71 18.91
CA GLY A 19 13.96 10.87 19.97
C GLY A 19 14.59 11.66 21.13
N THR A 20 14.96 12.94 20.95
CA THR A 20 15.61 13.74 21.99
C THR A 20 14.65 14.63 22.78
N VAL A 21 13.39 14.78 22.38
CA VAL A 21 12.39 15.61 23.07
C VAL A 21 11.54 14.79 24.06
N GLY A 22 12.00 13.61 24.48
CA GLY A 22 11.37 12.88 25.59
C GLY A 22 9.88 12.53 25.37
N MET A 23 9.38 12.63 24.16
CA MET A 23 8.11 12.01 23.82
C MET A 23 8.41 10.53 23.62
N ASN A 24 8.32 9.76 24.69
CA ASN A 24 8.07 8.34 24.61
C ASN A 24 6.73 8.16 23.89
N VAL A 25 6.73 8.32 22.58
CA VAL A 25 5.73 7.69 21.73
C VAL A 25 6.10 6.21 21.78
N ASP A 26 5.56 5.58 22.80
CA ASP A 26 5.62 4.14 22.93
C ASP A 26 4.98 3.59 21.65
N ALA A 27 5.78 3.13 20.72
CA ALA A 27 5.28 2.51 19.50
C ALA A 27 4.36 1.31 19.81
N ALA A 28 4.45 0.81 21.05
CA ALA A 28 3.53 -0.18 21.60
C ALA A 28 2.15 0.41 21.98
N LYS A 29 1.97 1.73 22.01
CA LYS A 29 0.69 2.37 22.33
C LYS A 29 -0.12 2.81 21.11
N ILE A 30 0.37 2.61 19.89
CA ILE A 30 -0.48 2.49 18.71
C ILE A 30 -0.95 1.03 18.62
N GLN A 31 -1.29 0.44 19.72
CA GLN A 31 -2.16 -0.71 19.74
C GLN A 31 -3.56 -0.16 19.58
N VAL A 32 -4.09 -0.31 18.37
CA VAL A 32 -5.52 -0.42 18.15
C VAL A 32 -6.08 -1.23 19.32
N ASP A 33 -7.10 -0.73 19.96
CA ASP A 33 -7.73 -1.25 21.19
C ASP A 33 -8.45 -2.61 20.98
N GLN A 34 -8.00 -3.38 20.00
CA GLN A 34 -8.32 -4.78 19.77
C GLN A 34 -7.08 -5.60 20.14
N GLN A 35 -6.99 -5.93 21.43
CA GLN A 35 -6.08 -6.95 21.88
C GLN A 35 -6.54 -8.27 21.27
N ILE A 36 -5.87 -8.68 20.19
CA ILE A 36 -6.00 -10.04 19.67
C ILE A 36 -5.61 -10.97 20.83
N PRO A 37 -6.45 -11.92 21.23
CA PRO A 37 -6.12 -12.85 22.31
C PRO A 37 -4.78 -13.55 22.01
N ALA A 38 -3.93 -13.70 23.03
CA ALA A 38 -2.61 -14.32 22.85
C ALA A 38 -2.70 -15.70 22.18
N GLU A 39 -3.75 -16.47 22.48
CA GLU A 39 -4.03 -17.78 21.89
C GLU A 39 -4.31 -17.68 20.38
N GLU A 40 -4.95 -16.63 19.91
CA GLU A 40 -5.20 -16.37 18.48
C GLU A 40 -3.90 -15.95 17.78
N VAL A 41 -3.09 -15.10 18.42
CA VAL A 41 -1.75 -14.73 17.92
C VAL A 41 -0.85 -15.94 17.80
N ASP A 42 -0.84 -16.82 18.80
CA ASP A 42 -0.03 -18.05 18.76
C ASP A 42 -0.52 -19.01 17.68
N SER A 43 -1.82 -19.10 17.44
CA SER A 43 -2.40 -19.93 16.37
C SER A 43 -1.99 -19.44 14.98
N VAL A 44 -1.96 -18.15 14.76
CA VAL A 44 -1.48 -17.54 13.50
C VAL A 44 0.02 -17.73 13.33
N TYR A 45 0.80 -17.52 14.37
CA TYR A 45 2.26 -17.67 14.34
C TYR A 45 2.71 -19.08 13.99
N ASN A 46 2.02 -20.09 14.49
CA ASN A 46 2.40 -21.51 14.33
C ASN A 46 1.80 -22.17 13.06
N GLN A 47 1.18 -21.41 12.17
CA GLN A 47 0.69 -21.94 10.91
C GLN A 47 1.82 -22.42 10.00
N GLU A 48 1.54 -23.44 9.21
CA GLU A 48 2.49 -24.03 8.29
C GLU A 48 3.03 -22.99 7.28
N VAL A 49 4.34 -23.02 7.10
CA VAL A 49 5.07 -22.25 6.11
C VAL A 49 5.56 -23.21 5.05
N ASP A 50 5.29 -22.91 3.79
CA ASP A 50 5.68 -23.73 2.66
C ASP A 50 6.54 -22.92 1.65
N SER A 51 7.08 -23.63 0.66
CA SER A 51 7.84 -23.07 -0.44
C SER A 51 7.80 -24.03 -1.63
N ASN A 52 7.60 -23.52 -2.83
CA ASN A 52 7.73 -24.29 -4.07
C ASN A 52 9.13 -24.12 -4.70
N ALA A 53 10.07 -23.54 -3.99
CA ALA A 53 11.46 -23.41 -4.41
C ALA A 53 12.15 -24.78 -4.52
N LEU A 54 13.38 -24.76 -4.96
CA LEU A 54 14.22 -25.93 -5.19
C LEU A 54 14.26 -26.88 -3.97
N ALA A 55 14.35 -28.16 -4.24
CA ALA A 55 14.49 -29.19 -3.18
C ALA A 55 15.67 -28.86 -2.24
N GLY A 56 15.40 -28.84 -0.95
CA GLY A 56 16.37 -28.47 0.08
C GLY A 56 16.42 -26.97 0.39
N TRP A 57 15.52 -26.14 -0.19
CA TRP A 57 15.38 -24.76 0.22
C TRP A 57 14.96 -24.69 1.71
N PRO A 58 15.60 -23.83 2.52
CA PRO A 58 15.27 -23.76 3.93
C PRO A 58 13.86 -23.23 4.13
N VAL A 59 13.14 -23.82 5.08
CA VAL A 59 11.85 -23.28 5.54
C VAL A 59 12.11 -21.93 6.19
N GLY A 60 11.32 -20.91 5.80
CA GLY A 60 11.44 -19.56 6.35
C GLY A 60 10.97 -19.49 7.82
N PRO A 61 11.20 -18.35 8.49
CA PRO A 61 10.75 -18.14 9.86
C PRO A 61 9.22 -18.06 9.93
N ASN A 62 8.67 -18.40 11.08
CA ASN A 62 7.28 -18.08 11.39
C ASN A 62 7.09 -16.57 11.48
N ILE A 63 5.95 -16.08 11.01
CA ILE A 63 5.57 -14.66 11.06
C ILE A 63 4.18 -14.49 11.68
N TYR A 64 3.96 -13.36 12.33
CA TYR A 64 2.67 -13.02 12.94
C TYR A 64 1.62 -12.57 11.92
N SER A 65 2.01 -12.30 10.68
CA SER A 65 1.04 -12.02 9.61
C SER A 65 0.22 -13.25 9.30
N GLU A 66 -1.06 -13.07 9.03
CA GLU A 66 -1.99 -14.14 8.69
C GLU A 66 -1.59 -14.85 7.39
N SER A 67 -1.11 -14.09 6.41
CA SER A 67 -0.50 -14.62 5.19
C SER A 67 0.80 -13.89 4.85
N GLY A 68 1.62 -14.51 4.00
CA GLY A 68 2.87 -13.92 3.53
C GLY A 68 3.44 -14.67 2.32
N ILE A 69 4.06 -13.94 1.43
CA ILE A 69 4.73 -14.49 0.24
C ILE A 69 6.06 -13.77 0.01
N VAL A 70 7.08 -14.54 -0.36
CA VAL A 70 8.30 -14.04 -1.00
C VAL A 70 8.50 -14.81 -2.27
N MET A 71 8.66 -14.08 -3.38
CA MET A 71 8.84 -14.65 -4.71
C MET A 71 10.07 -14.04 -5.36
N ASP A 72 10.86 -14.89 -6.02
CA ASP A 72 11.92 -14.43 -6.91
C ASP A 72 11.31 -13.89 -8.21
N MET A 73 11.62 -12.66 -8.56
CA MET A 73 10.99 -11.98 -9.70
C MET A 73 11.46 -12.51 -11.05
N ASP A 74 12.65 -13.06 -11.14
CA ASP A 74 13.22 -13.55 -12.41
C ASP A 74 12.72 -14.94 -12.76
N SER A 75 12.68 -15.83 -11.78
CA SER A 75 12.29 -17.22 -11.96
C SER A 75 10.82 -17.52 -11.66
N GLY A 76 10.13 -16.64 -10.92
CA GLY A 76 8.79 -16.90 -10.39
C GLY A 76 8.75 -17.91 -9.24
N ALA A 77 9.92 -18.32 -8.71
CA ALA A 77 9.98 -19.28 -7.62
C ALA A 77 9.45 -18.66 -6.32
N ILE A 78 8.54 -19.36 -5.65
CA ILE A 78 8.04 -18.96 -4.33
C ILE A 78 9.01 -19.46 -3.27
N LEU A 79 9.73 -18.52 -2.64
CA LEU A 79 10.74 -18.80 -1.63
C LEU A 79 10.16 -18.89 -0.22
N TYR A 80 8.98 -18.32 0.00
CA TYR A 80 8.23 -18.35 1.23
C TYR A 80 6.74 -18.26 0.92
N ALA A 81 5.95 -19.11 1.50
CA ALA A 81 4.51 -19.14 1.34
C ALA A 81 3.83 -19.45 2.68
N LYS A 82 2.93 -18.57 3.09
CA LYS A 82 2.04 -18.79 4.23
C LYS A 82 0.65 -18.34 3.81
N LYS A 83 -0.29 -19.28 3.67
CA LYS A 83 -1.68 -19.03 3.28
C LYS A 83 -1.82 -18.06 2.09
N ILE A 84 -1.05 -18.28 1.04
CA ILE A 84 -0.97 -17.35 -0.11
C ILE A 84 -2.22 -17.37 -0.99
N ASP A 85 -3.07 -18.39 -0.85
CA ASP A 85 -4.31 -18.55 -1.59
C ASP A 85 -5.55 -18.08 -0.81
N ASP A 86 -5.38 -17.69 0.47
CA ASP A 86 -6.47 -17.19 1.28
C ASP A 86 -6.91 -15.79 0.82
N GLN A 87 -8.21 -15.53 0.84
CA GLN A 87 -8.76 -14.22 0.52
C GLN A 87 -8.57 -13.26 1.68
N HIS A 88 -8.00 -12.09 1.40
CA HIS A 88 -7.79 -11.01 2.36
C HIS A 88 -8.24 -9.67 1.79
N TYR A 89 -8.56 -8.74 2.68
CA TYR A 89 -8.67 -7.34 2.33
C TYR A 89 -7.25 -6.75 2.23
N PRO A 90 -6.78 -6.33 1.04
CA PRO A 90 -5.39 -5.93 0.85
C PRO A 90 -5.06 -4.58 1.49
N ALA A 91 -6.04 -3.84 1.96
CA ALA A 91 -5.88 -2.49 2.49
C ALA A 91 -5.01 -1.63 1.55
N SER A 92 -4.04 -0.88 2.07
CA SER A 92 -3.20 0.01 1.25
C SER A 92 -2.29 -0.70 0.23
N ILE A 93 -2.16 -2.03 0.26
CA ILE A 93 -1.49 -2.77 -0.82
C ILE A 93 -2.23 -2.56 -2.17
N THR A 94 -3.53 -2.29 -2.15
CA THR A 94 -4.33 -1.87 -3.31
C THR A 94 -3.65 -0.78 -4.13
N LYS A 95 -2.96 0.17 -3.47
CA LYS A 95 -2.31 1.31 -4.11
C LYS A 95 -1.17 0.93 -5.07
N ILE A 96 -0.63 -0.28 -4.96
CA ILE A 96 0.35 -0.80 -5.92
C ILE A 96 -0.30 -0.98 -7.30
N LEU A 97 -1.49 -1.59 -7.35
CA LEU A 97 -2.22 -1.74 -8.60
C LEU A 97 -2.75 -0.39 -9.12
N THR A 98 -3.19 0.49 -8.22
CA THR A 98 -3.57 1.86 -8.57
C THR A 98 -2.43 2.60 -9.26
N ALA A 99 -1.21 2.50 -8.71
CA ALA A 99 -0.02 3.11 -9.33
C ALA A 99 0.29 2.50 -10.70
N LEU A 100 0.22 1.18 -10.82
CA LEU A 100 0.46 0.49 -12.10
C LEU A 100 -0.52 0.95 -13.17
N VAL A 101 -1.82 0.94 -12.88
CA VAL A 101 -2.87 1.35 -13.82
C VAL A 101 -2.73 2.82 -14.18
N ALA A 102 -2.40 3.69 -13.21
CA ALA A 102 -2.16 5.11 -13.48
C ALA A 102 -0.96 5.31 -14.43
N LEU A 103 0.15 4.64 -14.18
CA LEU A 103 1.36 4.72 -15.00
C LEU A 103 1.15 4.19 -16.43
N GLU A 104 0.32 3.18 -16.60
CA GLU A 104 -0.01 2.61 -17.91
C GLU A 104 -0.97 3.50 -18.73
N ASN A 105 -1.71 4.41 -18.07
CA ASN A 105 -2.81 5.16 -18.71
C ASN A 105 -2.71 6.68 -18.58
N SER A 106 -1.59 7.21 -18.11
CA SER A 106 -1.36 8.66 -17.98
C SER A 106 0.12 9.01 -18.17
N GLN A 107 0.41 10.32 -18.26
CA GLN A 107 1.76 10.85 -18.25
C GLN A 107 2.10 11.40 -16.87
N LEU A 108 3.36 11.32 -16.45
CA LEU A 108 3.80 11.84 -15.15
C LEU A 108 3.54 13.36 -14.99
N THR A 109 3.43 14.06 -16.09
CA THR A 109 3.14 15.52 -16.15
C THR A 109 1.65 15.85 -16.10
N ASP A 110 0.76 14.88 -16.24
CA ASP A 110 -0.68 15.10 -16.21
C ASP A 110 -1.11 15.70 -14.87
N ARG A 111 -2.20 16.49 -14.90
CA ARG A 111 -2.69 17.18 -13.70
C ARG A 111 -3.71 16.31 -12.97
N VAL A 112 -3.42 16.03 -11.72
CA VAL A 112 -4.34 15.37 -10.79
C VAL A 112 -5.06 16.45 -9.99
N LYS A 113 -6.37 16.54 -10.18
CA LYS A 113 -7.23 17.54 -9.56
C LYS A 113 -8.01 16.96 -8.39
N PHE A 114 -8.00 17.68 -7.28
CA PHE A 114 -8.75 17.30 -6.09
C PHE A 114 -10.15 17.90 -6.12
N THR A 115 -11.15 17.03 -6.21
CA THR A 115 -12.57 17.38 -6.15
C THR A 115 -13.12 17.17 -4.74
N GLN A 116 -14.35 17.62 -4.49
CA GLN A 116 -15.02 17.42 -3.21
C GLN A 116 -15.06 15.92 -2.83
N ASN A 117 -15.38 15.06 -3.80
CA ASN A 117 -15.46 13.61 -3.56
C ASN A 117 -14.14 12.97 -3.14
N CYS A 118 -13.00 13.57 -3.52
CA CYS A 118 -11.68 13.08 -3.10
C CYS A 118 -11.43 13.31 -1.60
N ILE A 119 -12.18 14.18 -0.96
CA ILE A 119 -11.97 14.61 0.42
C ILE A 119 -13.07 14.10 1.36
N ASP A 120 -14.31 14.13 0.91
CA ASP A 120 -15.50 13.86 1.75
C ASP A 120 -15.59 12.42 2.29
N PHE A 121 -14.92 11.46 1.65
CA PHE A 121 -14.94 10.08 2.11
C PHE A 121 -13.92 9.77 3.22
N LEU A 122 -12.98 10.70 3.48
CA LEU A 122 -11.96 10.51 4.52
C LEU A 122 -12.58 10.55 5.91
N GLU A 123 -12.20 9.59 6.74
CA GLU A 123 -12.57 9.52 8.14
C GLU A 123 -11.40 9.91 9.05
N TYR A 124 -11.71 10.11 10.33
CA TYR A 124 -10.67 10.44 11.31
C TYR A 124 -9.68 9.27 11.47
N GLY A 125 -8.41 9.55 11.22
CA GLY A 125 -7.34 8.56 11.29
C GLY A 125 -6.90 8.00 9.93
N ASP A 126 -7.63 8.31 8.87
CA ASP A 126 -7.21 7.92 7.51
C ASP A 126 -5.91 8.58 7.10
N ALA A 127 -5.08 7.84 6.38
CA ALA A 127 -3.84 8.38 5.84
C ALA A 127 -4.12 9.37 4.70
N HIS A 128 -3.60 10.60 4.83
CA HIS A 128 -3.74 11.66 3.83
C HIS A 128 -2.55 12.63 3.89
N ILE A 129 -2.36 13.46 2.86
CA ILE A 129 -1.37 14.54 2.81
C ILE A 129 -1.99 15.93 2.96
N GLY A 130 -3.30 16.00 3.20
CA GLY A 130 -4.03 17.24 3.49
C GLY A 130 -4.34 18.11 2.28
N MET A 131 -4.52 17.51 1.12
CA MET A 131 -4.95 18.21 -0.11
C MET A 131 -6.35 18.80 0.05
N LYS A 132 -6.59 19.92 -0.60
CA LYS A 132 -7.85 20.65 -0.55
C LYS A 132 -8.55 20.66 -1.90
N VAL A 133 -9.86 20.81 -1.85
CA VAL A 133 -10.69 20.95 -3.06
C VAL A 133 -10.19 22.08 -3.94
N GLY A 134 -10.01 21.78 -5.22
CA GLY A 134 -9.52 22.71 -6.23
C GLY A 134 -8.00 22.76 -6.39
N GLU A 135 -7.24 22.15 -5.50
CA GLU A 135 -5.79 21.99 -5.68
C GLU A 135 -5.47 20.98 -6.78
N GLU A 136 -4.31 21.15 -7.39
CA GLU A 136 -3.81 20.28 -8.46
C GLU A 136 -2.32 20.04 -8.28
N ILE A 137 -1.91 18.80 -8.46
CA ILE A 137 -0.50 18.40 -8.49
C ILE A 137 -0.19 17.60 -9.77
N SER A 138 1.08 17.34 -10.05
CA SER A 138 1.44 16.45 -11.15
C SER A 138 1.09 14.99 -10.80
N MET A 139 0.91 14.15 -11.82
CA MET A 139 0.74 12.70 -11.61
C MET A 139 1.95 12.12 -10.87
N GLU A 140 3.17 12.60 -11.16
CA GLU A 140 4.38 12.19 -10.47
C GLU A 140 4.30 12.47 -8.96
N ASP A 141 3.96 13.71 -8.57
CA ASP A 141 3.82 14.07 -7.16
C ASP A 141 2.66 13.32 -6.49
N ALA A 142 1.57 13.09 -7.22
CA ALA A 142 0.45 12.30 -6.74
C ALA A 142 0.86 10.85 -6.44
N LEU A 143 1.60 10.20 -7.34
CA LEU A 143 2.12 8.86 -7.12
C LEU A 143 3.06 8.81 -5.91
N TYR A 144 3.94 9.81 -5.72
CA TYR A 144 4.77 9.91 -4.52
C TYR A 144 3.93 10.10 -3.25
N GLY A 145 2.94 11.00 -3.27
CA GLY A 145 2.04 11.22 -2.13
C GLY A 145 1.25 9.96 -1.76
N MET A 146 0.73 9.26 -2.77
CA MET A 146 -0.01 8.02 -2.58
C MET A 146 0.87 6.89 -2.02
N LEU A 147 2.06 6.66 -2.59
CA LEU A 147 2.89 5.51 -2.23
C LEU A 147 3.72 5.72 -0.96
N LEU A 148 4.19 6.95 -0.69
CA LEU A 148 5.05 7.22 0.46
C LEU A 148 4.26 7.56 1.73
N ALA A 149 3.14 8.27 1.60
CA ALA A 149 2.28 8.65 2.71
C ALA A 149 1.00 7.80 2.81
N SER A 150 0.82 6.86 1.88
CA SER A 150 -0.42 6.07 1.78
C SER A 150 -1.69 6.92 1.63
N ALA A 151 -1.58 8.12 1.03
CA ALA A 151 -2.63 9.12 0.98
C ALA A 151 -3.86 8.62 0.22
N ASN A 152 -5.00 8.53 0.90
CA ASN A 152 -6.23 7.97 0.36
C ASN A 152 -6.92 8.94 -0.60
N GLU A 153 -6.96 10.24 -0.27
CA GLU A 153 -7.52 11.28 -1.14
C GLU A 153 -6.75 11.39 -2.45
N VAL A 154 -5.44 11.15 -2.41
CA VAL A 154 -4.60 11.15 -3.60
C VAL A 154 -4.92 9.96 -4.50
N SER A 155 -5.13 8.77 -3.92
CA SER A 155 -5.55 7.59 -4.68
C SER A 155 -6.87 7.83 -5.42
N TYR A 156 -7.85 8.45 -4.73
CA TYR A 156 -9.13 8.82 -5.32
C TYR A 156 -8.95 9.84 -6.45
N ALA A 157 -8.16 10.88 -6.21
CA ALA A 157 -7.91 11.94 -7.19
C ALA A 157 -7.19 11.42 -8.44
N ILE A 158 -6.23 10.50 -8.30
CA ILE A 158 -5.59 9.79 -9.41
C ILE A 158 -6.64 9.06 -10.24
N ALA A 159 -7.46 8.22 -9.61
CA ALA A 159 -8.50 7.46 -10.31
C ALA A 159 -9.49 8.36 -11.04
N ASN A 160 -9.86 9.49 -10.44
CA ASN A 160 -10.79 10.46 -11.03
C ASN A 160 -10.15 11.26 -12.19
N SER A 161 -8.83 11.38 -12.22
CA SER A 161 -8.09 12.18 -13.21
C SER A 161 -7.65 11.38 -14.43
N VAL A 162 -7.57 10.07 -14.33
CA VAL A 162 -7.29 9.18 -15.48
C VAL A 162 -8.49 9.13 -16.41
N ASN A 163 -8.23 8.99 -17.70
CA ASN A 163 -9.24 9.04 -18.75
C ASN A 163 -10.43 8.11 -18.46
N GLY A 164 -11.64 8.65 -18.51
CA GLY A 164 -12.89 7.95 -18.19
C GLY A 164 -13.34 8.09 -16.74
N GLY A 165 -12.52 8.67 -15.85
CA GLY A 165 -12.87 8.96 -14.46
C GLY A 165 -12.90 7.75 -13.54
N TYR A 166 -13.38 7.97 -12.30
CA TYR A 166 -13.29 7.02 -11.19
C TYR A 166 -13.82 5.62 -11.51
N ASP A 167 -15.05 5.50 -11.98
CA ASP A 167 -15.68 4.19 -12.23
C ASP A 167 -14.94 3.40 -13.32
N ASN A 168 -14.51 4.12 -14.38
CA ASN A 168 -13.71 3.50 -15.43
C ASN A 168 -12.35 3.03 -14.90
N PHE A 169 -11.73 3.80 -14.00
CA PHE A 169 -10.47 3.43 -13.39
C PHE A 169 -10.59 2.13 -12.57
N ILE A 170 -11.67 1.97 -11.79
CA ILE A 170 -11.93 0.72 -11.06
C ILE A 170 -12.13 -0.47 -12.01
N ASN A 171 -12.82 -0.26 -13.13
CA ASN A 171 -12.93 -1.30 -14.16
C ASN A 171 -11.55 -1.68 -14.71
N MET A 172 -10.69 -0.69 -15.03
CA MET A 172 -9.33 -0.90 -15.50
C MET A 172 -8.49 -1.68 -14.47
N MET A 173 -8.60 -1.38 -13.17
CA MET A 173 -7.93 -2.13 -12.11
C MET A 173 -8.35 -3.61 -12.13
N ASN A 174 -9.63 -3.89 -12.23
CA ASN A 174 -10.14 -5.26 -12.26
C ASN A 174 -9.77 -6.02 -13.56
N GLU A 175 -9.78 -5.34 -14.69
CA GLU A 175 -9.31 -5.91 -15.97
C GLU A 175 -7.82 -6.21 -15.88
N ARG A 176 -7.01 -5.27 -15.38
CA ARG A 176 -5.58 -5.45 -15.23
C ARG A 176 -5.23 -6.59 -14.27
N ALA A 177 -5.97 -6.74 -13.18
CA ALA A 177 -5.82 -7.88 -12.27
C ALA A 177 -6.04 -9.22 -13.00
N LYS A 178 -7.08 -9.31 -13.82
CA LYS A 178 -7.36 -10.52 -14.65
C LYS A 178 -6.24 -10.79 -15.66
N GLU A 179 -5.74 -9.76 -16.35
CA GLU A 179 -4.62 -9.89 -17.29
C GLU A 179 -3.34 -10.37 -16.60
N LEU A 180 -3.12 -9.98 -15.34
CA LEU A 180 -2.02 -10.46 -14.50
C LEU A 180 -2.23 -11.89 -13.98
N GLY A 181 -3.37 -12.52 -14.28
CA GLY A 181 -3.68 -13.90 -13.91
C GLY A 181 -4.44 -14.06 -12.59
N CYS A 182 -4.85 -12.97 -11.96
CA CYS A 182 -5.65 -13.03 -10.72
C CYS A 182 -7.04 -13.61 -11.02
N GLN A 183 -7.45 -14.65 -10.30
CA GLN A 183 -8.73 -15.35 -10.54
C GLN A 183 -9.83 -14.94 -9.55
N ASN A 184 -9.47 -14.63 -8.30
CA ASN A 184 -10.41 -14.36 -7.21
C ASN A 184 -10.21 -12.97 -6.60
N THR A 185 -9.75 -12.01 -7.41
CA THR A 185 -9.43 -10.64 -7.00
C THR A 185 -10.50 -9.69 -7.53
N ASN A 186 -10.99 -8.79 -6.67
CA ASN A 186 -11.90 -7.73 -7.05
C ASN A 186 -11.56 -6.45 -6.29
N PHE A 187 -11.35 -5.37 -7.02
CA PHE A 187 -11.14 -4.03 -6.46
C PHE A 187 -12.43 -3.22 -6.54
N ALA A 188 -12.85 -2.64 -5.43
CA ALA A 188 -14.02 -1.77 -5.32
C ALA A 188 -13.63 -0.29 -5.26
N ASN A 189 -12.38 0.01 -4.94
CA ASN A 189 -11.85 1.36 -4.82
C ASN A 189 -10.32 1.38 -5.06
N PRO A 190 -9.69 2.57 -5.25
CA PRO A 190 -8.28 2.68 -5.55
C PRO A 190 -7.37 2.83 -4.31
N HIS A 191 -7.92 2.85 -3.11
CA HIS A 191 -7.19 3.14 -1.86
C HIS A 191 -7.13 1.97 -0.87
N GLY A 192 -8.11 1.05 -0.91
CA GLY A 192 -8.16 -0.12 -0.04
C GLY A 192 -8.84 0.10 1.33
N LEU A 193 -9.65 1.19 1.44
CA LEU A 193 -10.55 1.41 2.58
C LEU A 193 -11.88 0.72 2.38
#